data_dd1c112a23a540e7c6b5ea18a2b51fc1
#
_entry.id   dd1c112a23a540e7c6b5ea18a2b51fc1
#
_cell.length_a   1.000
_cell.length_b   1.000
_cell.length_c   1.000
_cell.angle_alpha   90.00
_cell.angle_beta   90.00
_cell.angle_gamma   90.00
#
_symmetry.space_group_name_H-M   'P 1'
#
loop_
_entity.id
_entity.type
_entity.pdbx_description
1 polymer ?
#
loop_
_entity_poly.entity_id
_entity_poly.type
_entity_poly.pdbx_seq_one_letter_code
_entity_poly.pdbx_strand_id
1 'polypeptide(L)'
;GQLIDRTGVRLGLQFPCGPALEQLALQSRVSYKIKPSMQGANCSLSGVENQVDKRLQAGDAPADIARFVLSSVSAALKGMVQAVFAEYGQLPLLFAGGVMSNTILRQELETAFGGVFAPPALSCDNAAGVAVYAALCSKELE
;
A
#
# COMPACT_ATOMS: atom_id res chain seq x y z
N GLY A 1 -2.44 -2.35 -4.76
CA GLY A 1 -1.85 -2.33 -6.12
C GLY A 1 -2.70 -1.53 -7.09
N GLN A 2 -3.96 -1.91 -7.31
CA GLN A 2 -4.78 -1.34 -8.39
C GLN A 2 -4.87 0.19 -8.39
N LEU A 3 -5.08 0.83 -7.23
CA LEU A 3 -5.11 2.30 -7.14
C LEU A 3 -3.80 2.94 -7.61
N ILE A 4 -2.66 2.36 -7.20
CA ILE A 4 -1.32 2.81 -7.59
C ILE A 4 -1.13 2.68 -9.11
N ASP A 5 -1.45 1.52 -9.66
CA ASP A 5 -1.28 1.26 -11.09
C ASP A 5 -2.22 2.11 -11.94
N ARG A 6 -3.50 2.20 -11.59
CA ARG A 6 -4.47 3.03 -12.31
C ARG A 6 -4.09 4.51 -12.29
N THR A 7 -3.60 5.01 -11.14
CA THR A 7 -3.11 6.38 -11.06
C THR A 7 -1.87 6.57 -11.91
N GLY A 8 -0.92 5.64 -11.85
CA GLY A 8 0.29 5.70 -12.65
C GLY A 8 0.00 5.75 -14.16
N VAL A 9 -0.89 4.90 -14.64
CA VAL A 9 -1.32 4.92 -16.05
C VAL A 9 -1.96 6.25 -16.43
N ARG A 10 -2.82 6.84 -15.56
CA ARG A 10 -3.40 8.17 -15.79
C ARG A 10 -2.35 9.29 -15.84
N LEU A 11 -1.22 9.11 -15.14
CA LEU A 11 -0.08 10.01 -15.16
C LEU A 11 0.91 9.71 -16.32
N GLY A 12 0.62 8.74 -17.18
CA GLY A 12 1.47 8.36 -18.32
C GLY A 12 2.64 7.43 -17.95
N LEU A 13 2.62 6.82 -16.76
CA LEU A 13 3.65 5.86 -16.34
C LEU A 13 3.40 4.49 -16.96
N GLN A 14 4.48 3.73 -17.17
CA GLN A 14 4.39 2.34 -17.66
C GLN A 14 4.01 1.38 -16.52
N PHE A 15 3.14 0.44 -16.85
CA PHE A 15 2.78 -0.66 -15.94
C PHE A 15 3.94 -1.69 -15.84
N PRO A 16 4.24 -2.23 -14.64
CA PRO A 16 3.65 -1.91 -13.33
C PRO A 16 4.13 -0.57 -12.78
N CYS A 17 3.19 0.27 -12.33
CA CYS A 17 3.47 1.68 -12.03
C CYS A 17 4.08 1.93 -10.64
N GLY A 18 4.10 0.94 -9.75
CA GLY A 18 4.49 1.10 -8.34
C GLY A 18 5.81 1.84 -8.14
N PRO A 19 6.94 1.35 -8.69
CA PRO A 19 8.25 2.00 -8.52
C PRO A 19 8.29 3.41 -9.14
N ALA A 20 7.72 3.59 -10.33
CA ALA A 20 7.73 4.89 -11.01
C ALA A 20 6.85 5.92 -10.26
N LEU A 21 5.69 5.50 -9.74
CA LEU A 21 4.83 6.36 -8.92
C LEU A 21 5.51 6.77 -7.61
N GLU A 22 6.28 5.88 -7.00
CA GLU A 22 7.07 6.18 -5.80
C GLU A 22 8.14 7.25 -6.09
N GLN A 23 8.91 7.07 -7.15
CA GLN A 23 9.93 8.06 -7.56
C GLN A 23 9.32 9.43 -7.83
N LEU A 24 8.14 9.46 -8.43
CA LEU A 24 7.40 10.69 -8.67
C LEU A 24 6.94 11.33 -7.34
N ALA A 25 6.40 10.53 -6.42
CA ALA A 25 5.94 10.99 -5.11
C ALA A 25 7.06 11.56 -4.23
N LEU A 26 8.30 11.04 -4.37
CA LEU A 26 9.47 11.55 -3.65
C LEU A 26 9.86 12.97 -4.07
N GLN A 27 9.43 13.45 -5.24
CA GLN A 27 9.67 14.81 -5.70
C GLN A 27 8.70 15.82 -5.09
N SER A 28 7.56 15.36 -4.55
CA SER A 28 6.57 16.22 -3.90
C SER A 28 7.06 16.71 -2.54
N ARG A 29 6.82 17.98 -2.26
CA ARG A 29 7.04 18.61 -0.95
C ARG A 29 5.75 18.74 -0.14
N VAL A 30 4.63 18.31 -0.71
CA VAL A 30 3.32 18.44 -0.08
C VAL A 30 3.10 17.30 0.92
N SER A 31 2.57 17.65 2.08
CA SER A 31 2.13 16.67 3.09
C SER A 31 0.60 16.64 3.13
N TYR A 32 0.05 15.44 3.07
CA TYR A 32 -1.40 15.24 3.11
C TYR A 32 -1.83 14.61 4.43
N LYS A 33 -2.81 15.25 5.09
CA LYS A 33 -3.54 14.65 6.21
C LYS A 33 -4.78 13.97 5.66
N ILE A 34 -4.74 12.66 5.54
CA ILE A 34 -5.82 11.85 4.96
C ILE A 34 -6.61 11.19 6.09
N LYS A 35 -7.93 11.33 6.03
CA LYS A 35 -8.85 10.52 6.84
C LYS A 35 -9.27 9.32 5.98
N PRO A 36 -8.85 8.09 6.33
CA PRO A 36 -9.21 6.91 5.54
C PRO A 36 -10.70 6.58 5.71
N SER A 37 -11.29 5.99 4.67
CA SER A 37 -12.63 5.40 4.75
C SER A 37 -12.52 4.00 5.33
N MET A 38 -12.94 3.83 6.58
CA MET A 38 -12.83 2.59 7.33
C MET A 38 -14.20 2.02 7.70
N GLN A 39 -14.29 0.68 7.71
CA GLN A 39 -15.40 -0.06 8.29
C GLN A 39 -14.81 -1.22 9.11
N GLY A 40 -14.66 -1.00 10.42
CA GLY A 40 -13.83 -1.87 11.26
C GLY A 40 -12.39 -1.91 10.74
N ALA A 41 -11.83 -3.09 10.59
CA ALA A 41 -10.49 -3.31 10.02
C ALA A 41 -10.45 -3.29 8.48
N ASN A 42 -11.60 -3.10 7.80
CA ASN A 42 -11.63 -2.98 6.35
C ASN A 42 -11.53 -1.52 5.91
N CYS A 43 -10.85 -1.27 4.79
CA CYS A 43 -10.74 0.05 4.19
C CYS A 43 -11.34 0.10 2.79
N SER A 44 -11.77 1.29 2.35
CA SER A 44 -12.16 1.55 0.97
C SER A 44 -11.29 2.64 0.38
N LEU A 45 -10.71 2.35 -0.79
CA LEU A 45 -9.92 3.30 -1.57
C LEU A 45 -10.64 3.80 -2.82
N SER A 46 -11.89 3.38 -3.07
CA SER A 46 -12.66 3.77 -4.27
C SER A 46 -12.86 5.26 -4.40
N GLY A 47 -13.10 5.96 -3.28
CA GLY A 47 -13.23 7.42 -3.28
C GLY A 47 -11.93 8.17 -3.60
N VAL A 48 -10.77 7.53 -3.46
CA VAL A 48 -9.47 8.12 -3.78
C VAL A 48 -9.29 8.26 -5.30
N GLU A 49 -9.75 7.31 -6.10
CA GLU A 49 -9.70 7.40 -7.56
C GLU A 49 -10.45 8.65 -8.08
N ASN A 50 -11.64 8.92 -7.54
CA ASN A 50 -12.41 10.12 -7.90
C ASN A 50 -11.67 11.42 -7.50
N GLN A 51 -10.92 11.40 -6.41
CA GLN A 51 -10.11 12.54 -5.99
C GLN A 51 -8.87 12.71 -6.89
N VAL A 52 -8.28 11.62 -7.37
CA VAL A 52 -7.21 11.65 -8.37
C VAL A 52 -7.71 12.33 -9.66
N ASP A 53 -8.89 11.93 -10.16
CA ASP A 53 -9.46 12.52 -11.37
C ASP A 53 -9.71 14.03 -11.21
N LYS A 54 -10.23 14.46 -10.06
CA LYS A 54 -10.42 15.89 -9.76
C LYS A 54 -9.11 16.67 -9.74
N ARG A 55 -8.05 16.09 -9.16
CA ARG A 55 -6.72 16.70 -9.10
C ARG A 55 -6.07 16.81 -10.48
N LEU A 56 -6.23 15.76 -11.31
CA LEU A 56 -5.78 15.80 -12.71
C LEU A 56 -6.49 16.92 -13.48
N GLN A 57 -7.82 17.06 -13.32
CA GLN A 57 -8.60 18.12 -13.96
C GLN A 57 -8.22 19.51 -13.44
N ALA A 58 -7.85 19.63 -12.17
CA ALA A 58 -7.38 20.87 -11.56
C ALA A 58 -5.97 21.26 -12.00
N GLY A 59 -5.22 20.36 -12.67
CA GLY A 59 -3.85 20.61 -13.10
C GLY A 59 -2.83 20.47 -11.98
N ASP A 60 -3.14 19.73 -10.92
CA ASP A 60 -2.18 19.45 -9.84
C ASP A 60 -0.92 18.78 -10.41
N ALA A 61 0.23 19.09 -9.84
CA ALA A 61 1.49 18.50 -10.27
C ALA A 61 1.47 16.97 -10.14
N PRO A 62 1.96 16.23 -11.14
CA PRO A 62 2.00 14.76 -11.10
C PRO A 62 2.65 14.19 -9.84
N ALA A 63 3.71 14.85 -9.34
CA ALA A 63 4.38 14.46 -8.10
C ALA A 63 3.44 14.57 -6.87
N ASP A 64 2.61 15.60 -6.82
CA ASP A 64 1.68 15.83 -5.71
C ASP A 64 0.52 14.84 -5.75
N ILE A 65 0.04 14.49 -6.95
CA ILE A 65 -0.96 13.45 -7.14
C ILE A 65 -0.41 12.09 -6.69
N ALA A 66 0.81 11.75 -7.09
CA ALA A 66 1.46 10.52 -6.67
C ALA A 66 1.63 10.46 -5.14
N ARG A 67 2.07 11.56 -4.54
CA ARG A 67 2.20 11.68 -3.07
C ARG A 67 0.85 11.55 -2.37
N PHE A 68 -0.21 12.17 -2.89
CA PHE A 68 -1.57 12.05 -2.38
C PHE A 68 -2.05 10.59 -2.35
N VAL A 69 -1.82 9.84 -3.43
CA VAL A 69 -2.20 8.43 -3.52
C VAL A 69 -1.46 7.58 -2.50
N LEU A 70 -0.13 7.72 -2.38
CA LEU A 70 0.63 6.96 -1.39
C LEU A 70 0.25 7.35 0.04
N SER A 71 -0.01 8.63 0.32
CA SER A 71 -0.51 9.08 1.63
C SER A 71 -1.89 8.48 1.95
N SER A 72 -2.75 8.33 0.93
CA SER A 72 -4.08 7.70 1.10
C SER A 72 -3.97 6.21 1.42
N VAL A 73 -3.06 5.50 0.74
CA VAL A 73 -2.78 4.08 1.03
C VAL A 73 -2.19 3.93 2.43
N SER A 74 -1.22 4.76 2.80
CA SER A 74 -0.63 4.75 4.14
C SER A 74 -1.68 4.98 5.24
N ALA A 75 -2.55 5.98 5.06
CA ALA A 75 -3.62 6.26 6.02
C ALA A 75 -4.58 5.08 6.18
N ALA A 76 -4.94 4.42 5.07
CA ALA A 76 -5.79 3.22 5.10
C ALA A 76 -5.11 2.07 5.86
N LEU A 77 -3.85 1.78 5.57
CA LEU A 77 -3.09 0.73 6.26
C LEU A 77 -2.94 1.02 7.76
N LYS A 78 -2.63 2.27 8.11
CA LYS A 78 -2.59 2.69 9.52
C LYS A 78 -3.93 2.50 10.22
N GLY A 79 -5.03 2.86 9.56
CA GLY A 79 -6.39 2.64 10.07
C GLY A 79 -6.71 1.16 10.28
N MET A 80 -6.30 0.29 9.36
CA MET A 80 -6.49 -1.17 9.50
C MET A 80 -5.72 -1.72 10.72
N VAL A 81 -4.45 -1.36 10.88
CA VAL A 81 -3.63 -1.81 12.04
C VAL A 81 -4.24 -1.30 13.34
N GLN A 82 -4.64 -0.03 13.40
CA GLN A 82 -5.25 0.56 14.59
C GLN A 82 -6.56 -0.14 14.97
N ALA A 83 -7.41 -0.48 14.00
CA ALA A 83 -8.65 -1.20 14.24
C ALA A 83 -8.39 -2.61 14.79
N VAL A 84 -7.41 -3.33 14.22
CA VAL A 84 -7.00 -4.66 14.73
C VAL A 84 -6.45 -4.54 16.16
N PHE A 85 -5.60 -3.56 16.44
CA PHE A 85 -5.08 -3.36 17.79
C PHE A 85 -6.15 -2.97 18.80
N ALA A 86 -7.17 -2.23 18.36
CA ALA A 86 -8.30 -1.88 19.24
C ALA A 86 -9.14 -3.11 19.62
N GLU A 87 -9.25 -4.09 18.72
CA GLU A 87 -10.05 -5.29 18.93
C GLU A 87 -9.28 -6.41 19.64
N TYR A 88 -8.00 -6.62 19.26
CA TYR A 88 -7.22 -7.79 19.71
C TYR A 88 -6.01 -7.43 20.58
N GLY A 89 -5.77 -6.14 20.87
CA GLY A 89 -4.56 -5.68 21.53
C GLY A 89 -3.36 -5.62 20.58
N GLN A 90 -2.19 -5.32 21.12
CA GLN A 90 -0.95 -5.29 20.32
C GLN A 90 -0.52 -6.69 19.91
N LEU A 91 -0.44 -6.91 18.60
CA LEU A 91 -0.01 -8.16 17.99
C LEU A 91 1.30 -7.94 17.21
N PRO A 92 2.12 -9.00 17.05
CA PRO A 92 3.24 -8.95 16.11
C PRO A 92 2.73 -8.66 14.70
N LEU A 93 3.39 -7.75 13.99
CA LEU A 93 3.01 -7.35 12.63
C LEU A 93 3.99 -7.89 11.61
N LEU A 94 3.46 -8.52 10.56
CA LEU A 94 4.19 -8.88 9.35
C LEU A 94 3.54 -8.17 8.16
N PHE A 95 4.34 -7.36 7.46
CA PHE A 95 3.93 -6.68 6.24
C PHE A 95 4.52 -7.39 5.03
N ALA A 96 3.65 -7.86 4.12
CA ALA A 96 4.03 -8.55 2.90
C ALA A 96 3.15 -8.07 1.73
N GLY A 97 3.55 -8.41 0.51
CA GLY A 97 2.87 -8.01 -0.73
C GLY A 97 3.60 -6.89 -1.47
N GLY A 98 3.40 -6.78 -2.78
CA GLY A 98 4.12 -5.85 -3.65
C GLY A 98 4.03 -4.38 -3.22
N VAL A 99 2.89 -3.95 -2.67
CA VAL A 99 2.70 -2.59 -2.15
C VAL A 99 3.63 -2.31 -0.96
N MET A 100 3.95 -3.32 -0.16
CA MET A 100 4.85 -3.19 1.00
C MET A 100 6.33 -3.08 0.63
N SER A 101 6.66 -3.25 -0.65
CA SER A 101 8.00 -2.94 -1.17
C SER A 101 8.24 -1.44 -1.36
N ASN A 102 7.18 -0.62 -1.32
CA ASN A 102 7.27 0.83 -1.42
C ASN A 102 7.95 1.42 -0.18
N THR A 103 9.03 2.18 -0.38
CA THR A 103 9.86 2.67 0.73
C THR A 103 9.16 3.75 1.56
N ILE A 104 8.32 4.58 0.94
CA ILE A 104 7.54 5.62 1.64
C ILE A 104 6.55 4.94 2.60
N LEU A 105 5.78 3.97 2.11
CA LEU A 105 4.80 3.25 2.92
C LEU A 105 5.48 2.47 4.04
N ARG A 106 6.58 1.77 3.71
CA ARG A 106 7.37 1.01 4.67
C ARG A 106 7.85 1.89 5.81
N GLN A 107 8.50 3.00 5.50
CA GLN A 107 9.03 3.93 6.50
C GLN A 107 7.91 4.50 7.40
N GLU A 108 6.77 4.87 6.81
CA GLU A 108 5.65 5.42 7.56
C GLU A 108 4.97 4.39 8.49
N LEU A 109 4.87 3.12 8.07
CA LEU A 109 4.30 2.04 8.89
C LEU A 109 5.29 1.58 9.97
N GLU A 110 6.57 1.45 9.62
CA GLU A 110 7.63 1.10 10.57
C GLU A 110 7.74 2.13 11.69
N THR A 111 7.68 3.42 11.36
CA THR A 111 7.68 4.51 12.33
C THR A 111 6.45 4.49 13.23
N ALA A 112 5.27 4.13 12.69
CA ALA A 112 4.01 4.18 13.43
C ALA A 112 3.80 2.96 14.34
N PHE A 113 4.23 1.78 13.92
CA PHE A 113 3.87 0.51 14.57
C PHE A 113 5.04 -0.46 14.76
N GLY A 114 6.18 -0.23 14.13
CA GLY A 114 7.23 -1.24 14.02
C GLY A 114 6.79 -2.39 13.10
N GLY A 115 7.21 -3.60 13.44
CA GLY A 115 6.87 -4.82 12.70
C GLY A 115 7.95 -5.29 11.73
N VAL A 116 7.73 -6.44 11.12
CA VAL A 116 8.62 -7.08 10.16
C VAL A 116 8.09 -6.89 8.74
N PHE A 117 8.96 -6.52 7.82
CA PHE A 117 8.63 -6.40 6.40
C PHE A 117 9.30 -7.52 5.62
N ALA A 118 8.51 -8.27 4.87
CA ALA A 118 9.04 -9.27 3.97
C ALA A 118 9.97 -8.62 2.93
N PRO A 119 11.09 -9.28 2.58
CA PRO A 119 11.95 -8.80 1.51
C PRO A 119 11.17 -8.65 0.19
N PRO A 120 11.45 -7.63 -0.64
CA PRO A 120 10.74 -7.41 -1.89
C PRO A 120 10.69 -8.64 -2.81
N ALA A 121 11.78 -9.40 -2.87
CA ALA A 121 11.86 -10.64 -3.65
C ALA A 121 10.87 -11.72 -3.20
N LEU A 122 10.41 -11.68 -1.95
CA LEU A 122 9.43 -12.63 -1.37
C LEU A 122 8.04 -11.99 -1.20
N SER A 123 7.90 -10.71 -1.53
CA SER A 123 6.66 -9.94 -1.37
C SER A 123 5.84 -9.81 -2.66
N CYS A 124 6.38 -10.19 -3.80
CA CYS A 124 5.68 -10.24 -5.09
C CYS A 124 5.09 -11.63 -5.32
N ASP A 125 4.55 -11.87 -6.51
CA ASP A 125 4.03 -13.18 -6.91
C ASP A 125 5.02 -14.29 -6.57
N ASN A 126 4.64 -15.12 -5.61
CA ASN A 126 5.52 -16.12 -5.03
C ASN A 126 4.97 -17.52 -5.24
N ALA A 127 5.01 -17.99 -6.49
CA ALA A 127 4.59 -19.34 -6.85
C ALA A 127 5.37 -20.40 -6.08
N ALA A 128 6.66 -20.18 -5.82
CA ALA A 128 7.50 -21.10 -5.05
C ALA A 128 7.02 -21.22 -3.59
N GLY A 129 6.67 -20.09 -2.95
CA GLY A 129 6.12 -20.10 -1.59
C GLY A 129 4.77 -20.84 -1.50
N VAL A 130 3.90 -20.66 -2.48
CA VAL A 130 2.63 -21.39 -2.58
C VAL A 130 2.88 -22.89 -2.75
N ALA A 131 3.84 -23.29 -3.59
CA ALA A 131 4.18 -24.69 -3.80
C ALA A 131 4.77 -25.34 -2.54
N VAL A 132 5.65 -24.62 -1.84
CA VAL A 132 6.22 -25.10 -0.54
C VAL A 132 5.11 -25.23 0.49
N TYR A 133 4.21 -24.26 0.61
CA TYR A 133 3.08 -24.32 1.53
C TYR A 133 2.15 -25.51 1.22
N ALA A 134 1.82 -25.73 -0.05
CA ALA A 134 1.03 -26.89 -0.47
C ALA A 134 1.70 -28.22 -0.12
N ALA A 135 3.02 -28.31 -0.31
CA ALA A 135 3.79 -29.50 0.05
C ALA A 135 3.86 -29.74 1.56
N LEU A 136 3.86 -28.69 2.38
CA LEU A 136 3.80 -28.82 3.84
C LEU A 136 2.42 -29.32 4.30
N CYS A 137 1.34 -28.73 3.74
CA CYS A 137 -0.02 -29.14 4.06
C CYS A 137 -0.33 -30.59 3.61
N SER A 138 0.28 -31.07 2.51
CA SER A 138 0.06 -32.46 2.06
C SER A 138 0.74 -33.50 2.97
N LYS A 139 1.82 -33.15 3.68
CA LYS A 139 2.46 -34.02 4.66
C LYS A 139 1.69 -34.16 5.97
N GLU A 140 0.77 -33.24 6.26
CA GLU A 140 -0.11 -33.31 7.42
C GLU A 140 -1.36 -34.19 7.18
N LEU A 141 -1.56 -34.65 5.92
CA LEU A 141 -2.69 -35.49 5.50
C LEU A 141 -2.30 -36.96 5.37
N GLU A 142 -1.02 -37.35 5.56
CA GLU A 142 -0.51 -38.71 5.67
C GLU A 142 -0.36 -39.13 7.15
#